data_3371e3b7b2984d33a465349fd5573f10
#
_entry.id   3371e3b7b2984d33a465349fd5573f10
#
_cell.length_a   1.000
_cell.length_b   1.000
_cell.length_c   1.000
_cell.angle_alpha   90.00
_cell.angle_beta   90.00
_cell.angle_gamma   90.00
#
_symmetry.space_group_name_H-M   'P 1'
#
loop_
_entity.id
_entity.type
_entity.pdbx_description
1 polymer ?
#
loop_
_entity_poly.entity_id
_entity_poly.type
_entity_poly.pdbx_seq_one_letter_code
_entity_poly.pdbx_strand_id
1 'polypeptide(L)'
;YKQLSKDLANVQIGMIQSKGGSLDTVSGQALARHANGDETYPPNVLKSIARRSYADVLATELEGRAAANFAQNFGDANHNAFKQTWSKNADSRIFEIMALPKLIQDKSERIKAANEILKNATPKEREEFNRKYQNILRLEQTGSL
;
A
#
# COMPACT_ATOMS: atom_id res chain seq x y z
N TYR A 1 15.97 0.45 -21.62
CA TYR A 1 16.01 0.75 -20.16
C TYR A 1 15.21 2.00 -19.80
N LYS A 2 15.55 3.16 -20.37
CA LYS A 2 14.83 4.42 -20.08
C LYS A 2 13.34 4.35 -20.46
N GLN A 3 13.03 3.73 -21.59
CA GLN A 3 11.66 3.58 -22.07
C GLN A 3 10.85 2.67 -21.13
N LEU A 4 11.44 1.56 -20.69
CA LEU A 4 10.78 0.65 -19.76
C LEU A 4 10.46 1.34 -18.42
N SER A 5 11.40 2.10 -17.88
CA SER A 5 11.20 2.85 -16.64
C SER A 5 10.10 3.89 -16.75
N LYS A 6 10.05 4.58 -17.89
CA LYS A 6 9.00 5.58 -18.16
C LYS A 6 7.63 4.93 -18.31
N ASP A 7 7.56 3.80 -19.03
CA ASP A 7 6.32 3.06 -19.22
C ASP A 7 5.78 2.54 -17.89
N LEU A 8 6.65 2.01 -17.04
CA LEU A 8 6.27 1.56 -15.71
C LEU A 8 5.69 2.70 -14.86
N ALA A 9 6.35 3.86 -14.87
CA ALA A 9 5.88 5.03 -14.14
C ALA A 9 4.52 5.50 -14.64
N ASN A 10 4.30 5.54 -15.96
CA ASN A 10 3.03 5.93 -16.56
C ASN A 10 1.91 4.98 -16.17
N VAL A 11 2.17 3.67 -16.16
CA VAL A 11 1.17 2.67 -15.74
C VAL A 11 0.78 2.89 -14.28
N GLN A 12 1.76 3.11 -13.40
CA GLN A 12 1.50 3.33 -11.97
C GLN A 12 0.73 4.62 -11.71
N ILE A 13 1.06 5.70 -12.41
CA ILE A 13 0.33 6.96 -12.33
C ILE A 13 -1.11 6.77 -12.79
N GLY A 14 -1.34 6.06 -13.90
CA GLY A 14 -2.67 5.74 -14.38
C GLY A 14 -3.49 4.97 -13.35
N MET A 15 -2.90 3.99 -12.69
CA MET A 15 -3.55 3.22 -11.62
C MET A 15 -3.94 4.11 -10.43
N ILE A 16 -3.05 4.99 -10.00
CA ILE A 16 -3.31 5.93 -8.91
C ILE A 16 -4.49 6.83 -9.26
N GLN A 17 -4.50 7.41 -10.47
CA GLN A 17 -5.56 8.29 -10.92
C GLN A 17 -6.90 7.58 -11.08
N SER A 18 -6.90 6.39 -11.68
CA SER A 18 -8.13 5.64 -11.94
C SER A 18 -8.80 5.16 -10.66
N LYS A 19 -8.05 4.95 -9.59
CA LYS A 19 -8.58 4.53 -8.30
C LYS A 19 -8.92 5.70 -7.37
N GLY A 20 -8.86 6.93 -7.87
CA GLY A 20 -9.11 8.12 -7.08
C GLY A 20 -7.98 8.45 -6.11
N GLY A 21 -6.83 7.83 -6.29
CA GLY A 21 -5.65 8.12 -5.51
C GLY A 21 -5.10 9.50 -5.84
N SER A 22 -4.42 10.11 -4.88
CA SER A 22 -3.87 11.44 -5.01
C SER A 22 -2.40 11.38 -5.38
N LEU A 23 -1.95 12.31 -6.25
CA LEU A 23 -0.54 12.55 -6.51
C LEU A 23 0.12 13.39 -5.39
N ASP A 24 -0.62 13.66 -4.31
CA ASP A 24 -0.10 14.42 -3.16
C ASP A 24 0.88 13.61 -2.32
N THR A 25 0.94 12.27 -2.48
CA THR A 25 1.94 11.47 -1.79
C THR A 25 3.33 11.74 -2.38
N VAL A 26 4.37 11.67 -1.55
CA VAL A 26 5.75 11.81 -2.00
C VAL A 26 6.08 10.80 -3.10
N SER A 27 5.62 9.56 -2.95
CA SER A 27 5.82 8.50 -3.94
C SER A 27 5.12 8.80 -5.26
N GLY A 28 3.87 9.28 -5.20
CA GLY A 28 3.11 9.64 -6.39
C GLY A 28 3.73 10.82 -7.14
N GLN A 29 4.21 11.82 -6.42
CA GLN A 29 4.91 12.96 -6.99
C GLN A 29 6.22 12.54 -7.68
N ALA A 30 6.97 11.63 -7.07
CA ALA A 30 8.21 11.12 -7.67
C ALA A 30 7.93 10.38 -8.99
N LEU A 31 6.88 9.56 -9.04
CA LEU A 31 6.46 8.87 -10.27
C LEU A 31 6.03 9.87 -11.35
N ALA A 32 5.29 10.90 -10.97
CA ALA A 32 4.85 11.95 -11.90
C ALA A 32 6.05 12.67 -12.52
N ARG A 33 7.04 13.05 -11.70
CA ARG A 33 8.26 13.71 -12.19
C ARG A 33 9.04 12.81 -13.15
N HIS A 34 9.16 11.53 -12.82
CA HIS A 34 9.85 10.57 -13.70
C HIS A 34 9.12 10.42 -15.04
N ALA A 35 7.80 10.27 -15.01
CA ALA A 35 6.99 10.15 -16.23
C ALA A 35 7.08 11.38 -17.10
N ASN A 36 7.22 12.57 -16.51
CA ASN A 36 7.36 13.83 -17.24
C ASN A 36 8.80 14.09 -17.72
N GLY A 37 9.75 13.24 -17.35
CA GLY A 37 11.15 13.40 -17.72
C GLY A 37 11.94 14.37 -16.86
N ASP A 38 11.36 14.85 -15.77
CA ASP A 38 12.01 15.81 -14.88
C ASP A 38 13.14 15.16 -14.07
N GLU A 39 12.99 13.87 -13.73
CA GLU A 39 13.97 13.11 -12.96
C GLU A 39 14.11 11.72 -13.57
N THR A 40 15.31 11.13 -13.41
CA THR A 40 15.60 9.77 -13.85
C THR A 40 16.01 8.91 -12.67
N TYR A 41 15.32 7.80 -12.47
CA TYR A 41 15.60 6.86 -11.39
C TYR A 41 16.12 5.53 -11.92
N PRO A 42 17.03 4.85 -11.20
CA PRO A 42 17.38 3.46 -11.50
C PRO A 42 16.15 2.54 -11.39
N PRO A 43 16.12 1.39 -12.10
CA PRO A 43 14.95 0.50 -12.08
C PRO A 43 14.56 0.01 -10.69
N ASN A 44 15.53 -0.31 -9.84
CA ASN A 44 15.27 -0.77 -8.47
C ASN A 44 14.63 0.31 -7.60
N VAL A 45 15.05 1.56 -7.77
CA VAL A 45 14.45 2.71 -7.08
C VAL A 45 13.04 2.95 -7.60
N LEU A 46 12.85 2.91 -8.92
CA LEU A 46 11.55 3.10 -9.55
C LEU A 46 10.54 2.03 -9.11
N LYS A 47 10.97 0.77 -9.02
CA LYS A 47 10.13 -0.32 -8.51
C LYS A 47 9.71 -0.09 -7.07
N SER A 48 10.62 0.40 -6.23
CA SER A 48 10.34 0.72 -4.84
C SER A 48 9.32 1.86 -4.71
N ILE A 49 9.47 2.90 -5.52
CA ILE A 49 8.52 4.03 -5.57
C ILE A 49 7.15 3.54 -6.03
N ALA A 50 7.09 2.73 -7.08
CA ALA A 50 5.85 2.17 -7.61
C ALA A 50 5.14 1.30 -6.55
N ARG A 51 5.88 0.47 -5.83
CA ARG A 51 5.34 -0.37 -4.77
C ARG A 51 4.72 0.48 -3.65
N ARG A 52 5.41 1.52 -3.20
CA ARG A 52 4.90 2.41 -2.16
C ARG A 52 3.68 3.18 -2.62
N SER A 53 3.68 3.68 -3.83
CA SER A 53 2.53 4.41 -4.38
C SER A 53 1.30 3.52 -4.48
N TYR A 54 1.47 2.29 -4.95
CA TYR A 54 0.37 1.32 -5.02
C TYR A 54 -0.13 0.96 -3.62
N ALA A 55 0.80 0.77 -2.68
CA ALA A 55 0.44 0.46 -1.29
C ALA A 55 -0.36 1.58 -0.64
N ASP A 56 -0.01 2.84 -0.89
CA ASP A 56 -0.75 4.00 -0.37
C ASP A 56 -2.18 4.04 -0.90
N VAL A 57 -2.37 3.78 -2.19
CA VAL A 57 -3.70 3.70 -2.81
C VAL A 57 -4.50 2.55 -2.21
N LEU A 58 -3.87 1.38 -2.06
CA LEU A 58 -4.51 0.20 -1.48
C LEU A 58 -4.92 0.45 -0.03
N ALA A 59 -4.04 1.08 0.77
CA ALA A 59 -4.34 1.41 2.16
C ALA A 59 -5.57 2.32 2.27
N THR A 60 -5.66 3.34 1.42
CA THR A 60 -6.80 4.25 1.38
C THR A 60 -8.09 3.52 1.00
N GLU A 61 -8.01 2.65 0.00
CA GLU A 61 -9.15 1.86 -0.47
C GLU A 61 -9.65 0.90 0.61
N LEU A 62 -8.74 0.20 1.29
CA LEU A 62 -9.09 -0.74 2.36
C LEU A 62 -9.66 -0.02 3.58
N GLU A 63 -9.08 1.11 3.96
CA GLU A 63 -9.60 1.93 5.05
C GLU A 63 -11.02 2.41 4.74
N GLY A 64 -11.27 2.84 3.51
CA GLY A 64 -12.60 3.26 3.07
C GLY A 64 -13.62 2.14 3.18
N ARG A 65 -13.29 0.92 2.76
CA ARG A 65 -14.17 -0.24 2.88
C ARG A 65 -14.42 -0.61 4.34
N ALA A 66 -13.38 -0.62 5.15
CA ALA A 66 -13.49 -0.92 6.58
C ALA A 66 -14.36 0.12 7.29
N ALA A 67 -14.18 1.40 6.97
CA ALA A 67 -14.98 2.48 7.53
C ALA A 67 -16.46 2.36 7.15
N ALA A 68 -16.74 1.99 5.90
CA ALA A 68 -18.12 1.78 5.44
C ALA A 68 -18.77 0.61 6.17
N ASN A 69 -18.06 -0.50 6.34
CA ASN A 69 -18.57 -1.65 7.11
C ASN A 69 -18.81 -1.30 8.58
N PHE A 70 -17.90 -0.53 9.17
CA PHE A 70 -18.06 -0.07 10.55
C PHE A 70 -19.30 0.82 10.69
N ALA A 71 -19.48 1.78 9.79
CA ALA A 71 -20.62 2.69 9.82
C ALA A 71 -21.95 1.94 9.67
N GLN A 72 -21.96 0.93 8.78
CA GLN A 72 -23.15 0.09 8.57
C GLN A 72 -23.53 -0.68 9.84
N ASN A 73 -22.56 -1.17 10.59
CA ASN A 73 -22.78 -2.01 11.77
C ASN A 73 -22.90 -1.22 13.07
N PHE A 74 -22.23 -0.08 13.19
CA PHE A 74 -22.11 0.66 14.45
C PHE A 74 -22.51 2.14 14.35
N GLY A 75 -22.86 2.62 13.16
CA GLY A 75 -23.27 4.00 12.93
C GLY A 75 -22.09 4.97 12.81
N ASP A 76 -22.38 6.15 12.27
CA ASP A 76 -21.37 7.18 11.98
C ASP A 76 -20.85 7.88 13.23
N ALA A 77 -21.60 7.87 14.32
CA ALA A 77 -21.22 8.55 15.57
C ALA A 77 -19.94 7.99 16.20
N ASN A 78 -19.57 6.75 15.86
CA ASN A 78 -18.41 6.06 16.42
C ASN A 78 -17.18 6.10 15.50
N HIS A 79 -17.18 6.97 14.50
CA HIS A 79 -16.12 7.03 13.48
C HIS A 79 -14.71 7.23 14.07
N ASN A 80 -14.60 8.02 15.14
CA ASN A 80 -13.31 8.24 15.82
C ASN A 80 -12.75 6.97 16.44
N ALA A 81 -13.62 6.11 17.00
CA ALA A 81 -13.21 4.82 17.54
C ALA A 81 -12.66 3.92 16.42
N PHE A 82 -13.31 3.90 15.27
CA PHE A 82 -12.82 3.18 14.10
C PHE A 82 -11.45 3.69 13.67
N LYS A 83 -11.28 5.00 13.56
CA LYS A 83 -10.00 5.60 13.15
C LYS A 83 -8.86 5.25 14.09
N GLN A 84 -9.12 5.24 15.40
CA GLN A 84 -8.11 4.83 16.39
C GLN A 84 -7.72 3.36 16.21
N THR A 85 -8.70 2.49 16.04
CA THR A 85 -8.44 1.06 15.82
C THR A 85 -7.66 0.83 14.53
N TRP A 86 -8.04 1.49 13.45
CA TRP A 86 -7.34 1.41 12.18
C TRP A 86 -5.89 1.85 12.33
N SER A 87 -5.65 3.02 12.93
CA SER A 87 -4.31 3.58 13.09
C SER A 87 -3.39 2.69 13.93
N LYS A 88 -3.92 2.01 14.93
CA LYS A 88 -3.14 1.08 15.77
C LYS A 88 -2.67 -0.14 15.00
N ASN A 89 -3.37 -0.54 13.97
CA ASN A 89 -3.08 -1.76 13.20
C ASN A 89 -2.51 -1.48 11.82
N ALA A 90 -2.68 -0.28 11.28
CA ALA A 90 -2.14 0.07 9.98
C ALA A 90 -0.62 0.22 10.04
N ASP A 91 0.06 -0.51 9.17
CA ASP A 91 1.51 -0.47 9.00
C ASP A 91 1.75 -0.48 7.50
N SER A 92 2.53 0.49 7.01
CA SER A 92 2.79 0.64 5.57
C SER A 92 3.29 -0.65 4.92
N ARG A 93 4.06 -1.45 5.65
CA ARG A 93 4.59 -2.73 5.16
C ARG A 93 3.50 -3.75 4.88
N ILE A 94 2.37 -3.70 5.61
CA ILE A 94 1.21 -4.56 5.36
C ILE A 94 0.69 -4.32 3.95
N PHE A 95 0.50 -3.05 3.59
CA PHE A 95 -0.06 -2.68 2.30
C PHE A 95 0.93 -2.90 1.16
N GLU A 96 2.24 -2.73 1.43
CA GLU A 96 3.27 -3.08 0.46
C GLU A 96 3.25 -4.57 0.13
N ILE A 97 3.11 -5.43 1.13
CA ILE A 97 3.04 -6.88 0.93
C ILE A 97 1.74 -7.27 0.23
N MET A 98 0.62 -6.67 0.61
CA MET A 98 -0.66 -6.92 -0.06
C MET A 98 -0.65 -6.51 -1.54
N ALA A 99 0.16 -5.51 -1.89
CA ALA A 99 0.28 -5.04 -3.27
C ALA A 99 1.13 -5.97 -4.15
N LEU A 100 1.99 -6.80 -3.58
CA LEU A 100 2.94 -7.61 -4.35
C LEU A 100 2.30 -8.49 -5.42
N PRO A 101 1.17 -9.19 -5.18
CA PRO A 101 0.55 -10.00 -6.23
C PRO A 101 0.11 -9.20 -7.46
N LYS A 102 -0.13 -7.91 -7.31
CA LYS A 102 -0.51 -7.05 -8.43
C LYS A 102 0.70 -6.51 -9.20
N LEU A 103 1.85 -6.42 -8.52
CA LEU A 103 3.06 -5.82 -9.08
C LEU A 103 4.05 -6.87 -9.60
N ILE A 104 4.05 -8.07 -9.02
CA ILE A 104 5.02 -9.13 -9.34
C ILE A 104 4.26 -10.42 -9.62
N GLN A 105 4.41 -10.96 -10.82
CA GLN A 105 3.71 -12.18 -11.24
C GLN A 105 4.37 -13.45 -10.69
N ASP A 106 5.70 -13.45 -10.60
CA ASP A 106 6.46 -14.61 -10.16
C ASP A 106 6.38 -14.77 -8.64
N LYS A 107 5.91 -15.94 -8.19
CA LYS A 107 5.78 -16.26 -6.76
C LYS A 107 7.12 -16.17 -6.02
N SER A 108 8.19 -16.67 -6.62
CA SER A 108 9.54 -16.65 -6.04
C SER A 108 10.01 -15.21 -5.80
N GLU A 109 9.78 -14.34 -6.77
CA GLU A 109 10.14 -12.93 -6.67
C GLU A 109 9.29 -12.20 -5.63
N ARG A 110 8.01 -12.58 -5.50
CA ARG A 110 7.14 -12.01 -4.44
C ARG A 110 7.65 -12.37 -3.05
N ILE A 111 8.07 -13.62 -2.86
CA ILE A 111 8.62 -14.07 -1.57
C ILE A 111 9.89 -13.28 -1.23
N LYS A 112 10.78 -13.10 -2.21
CA LYS A 112 11.98 -12.28 -2.03
C LYS A 112 11.66 -10.85 -1.65
N ALA A 113 10.67 -10.25 -2.32
CA ALA A 113 10.24 -8.88 -2.05
C ALA A 113 9.64 -8.76 -0.64
N ALA A 114 8.81 -9.71 -0.21
CA ALA A 114 8.25 -9.72 1.13
C ALA A 114 9.33 -9.84 2.20
N ASN A 115 10.31 -10.72 1.99
CA ASN A 115 11.45 -10.87 2.90
C ASN A 115 12.29 -9.60 2.96
N GLU A 116 12.47 -8.92 1.86
CA GLU A 116 13.20 -7.64 1.81
C GLU A 116 12.47 -6.55 2.62
N ILE A 117 11.16 -6.49 2.51
CA ILE A 117 10.34 -5.53 3.26
C ILE A 117 10.50 -5.75 4.79
N LEU A 118 10.59 -7.00 5.22
CA LEU A 118 10.67 -7.36 6.63
C LEU A 118 12.09 -7.72 7.12
N LYS A 119 13.12 -7.47 6.33
CA LYS A 119 14.48 -7.94 6.63
C LYS A 119 15.04 -7.44 7.95
N ASN A 120 14.67 -6.23 8.38
CA ASN A 120 15.18 -5.63 9.60
C ASN A 120 14.28 -5.87 10.83
N ALA A 121 13.18 -6.59 10.66
CA ALA A 121 12.26 -6.88 11.75
C ALA A 121 12.78 -8.00 12.64
N THR A 122 12.76 -7.77 13.97
CA THR A 122 13.08 -8.80 14.95
C THR A 122 11.95 -9.84 14.97
N PRO A 123 12.17 -11.05 15.55
CA PRO A 123 11.10 -12.04 15.69
C PRO A 123 9.87 -11.49 16.42
N LYS A 124 10.05 -10.67 17.44
CA LYS A 124 8.95 -10.03 18.17
C LYS A 124 8.19 -9.05 17.27
N GLU A 125 8.91 -8.26 16.49
CA GLU A 125 8.31 -7.32 15.53
C GLU A 125 7.55 -8.05 14.44
N ARG A 126 8.03 -9.21 14.00
CA ARG A 126 7.34 -10.05 13.01
C ARG A 126 6.04 -10.62 13.55
N GLU A 127 6.03 -11.05 14.82
CA GLU A 127 4.80 -11.50 15.49
C GLU A 127 3.77 -10.37 15.55
N GLU A 128 4.21 -9.19 15.96
CA GLU A 128 3.35 -8.02 16.03
C GLU A 128 2.84 -7.61 14.64
N PHE A 129 3.71 -7.67 13.64
CA PHE A 129 3.31 -7.42 12.24
C PHE A 129 2.23 -8.39 11.80
N ASN A 130 2.39 -9.68 12.07
CA ASN A 130 1.41 -10.70 11.69
C ASN A 130 0.06 -10.46 12.37
N ARG A 131 0.07 -10.06 13.64
CA ARG A 131 -1.15 -9.73 14.38
C ARG A 131 -1.86 -8.54 13.75
N LYS A 132 -1.12 -7.48 13.45
CA LYS A 132 -1.66 -6.29 12.78
C LYS A 132 -2.21 -6.63 11.40
N TYR A 133 -1.50 -7.47 10.64
CA TYR A 133 -1.92 -7.90 9.31
C TYR A 133 -3.28 -8.61 9.37
N GLN A 134 -3.45 -9.55 10.30
CA GLN A 134 -4.72 -10.26 10.48
C GLN A 134 -5.83 -9.29 10.92
N ASN A 135 -5.50 -8.33 11.78
CA ASN A 135 -6.46 -7.33 12.23
C ASN A 135 -6.93 -6.42 11.07
N ILE A 136 -6.02 -6.01 10.19
CA ILE A 136 -6.37 -5.22 9.01
C ILE A 136 -7.32 -6.01 8.09
N LEU A 137 -7.04 -7.29 7.86
CA LEU A 137 -7.93 -8.14 7.05
C LEU A 137 -9.33 -8.22 7.67
N ARG A 138 -9.41 -8.37 9.00
CA ARG A 138 -10.68 -8.45 9.70
C ARG A 138 -11.44 -7.13 9.65
N LEU A 139 -10.74 -6.01 9.85
CA LEU A 139 -11.33 -4.67 9.74
C LEU A 139 -11.89 -4.42 8.35
N GLU A 140 -11.18 -4.82 7.31
CA GLU A 140 -11.65 -4.67 5.93
C GLU A 140 -12.92 -5.47 5.68
N GLN A 141 -13.04 -6.67 6.26
CA GLN A 141 -14.17 -7.55 6.04
C GLN A 141 -15.40 -7.17 6.88
N THR A 142 -15.19 -6.73 8.12
CA THR A 142 -16.28 -6.56 9.10
C THR A 142 -16.38 -5.15 9.68
N GLY A 143 -15.34 -4.34 9.56
CA GLY A 143 -15.26 -3.02 10.18
C GLY A 143 -14.88 -3.04 11.66
N SER A 144 -14.73 -4.22 12.28
CA SER A 144 -14.40 -4.34 13.71
C SER A 144 -13.49 -5.51 13.98
N LEU A 145 -12.90 -5.51 15.16
CA LEU A 145 -12.07 -6.61 15.64
C LEU A 145 -12.82 -7.50 16.60
#